data_36ea9a4d2b0a3eef8d79bc3fce57bf4f
#
_entry.id   36ea9a4d2b0a3eef8d79bc3fce57bf4f
#
_cell.length_a   1.000
_cell.length_b   1.000
_cell.length_c   1.000
_cell.angle_alpha   90.00
_cell.angle_beta   90.00
_cell.angle_gamma   90.00
#
_symmetry.space_group_name_H-M   'P 1'
#
loop_
_entity.id
_entity.type
_entity.pdbx_description
1 polymer ?
#
loop_
_entity_poly.entity_id
_entity_poly.type
_entity_poly.pdbx_seq_one_letter_code
_entity_poly.pdbx_strand_id
1 'polypeptide(L)'
;MLLALLLLMTACSTEKKSEPQLWCDQPLRPELAQLEEVPVDSKWFKVYRVGEGVYAILEPYNFQEVISYLIIGENKALLFDTGMGLEPISPTINQLTDLPVMVVNSHSHYDHIGGNYEFDNVIARNTLAMKERVRQGVAHDQVRGEVTPEAICLDYLTNPDTAGYAIKPFKTSYYFNEMSDFLLPLGGRDIQVLFVPGHSPDGIALYDEDNGYLWTGDTFYEAPIWLFDKGTNLVAYRKSIEVLAALSAKVDKVFPAHNLPVSSPERLNELVTAFDQVVSGEKEAVKTGDNAEVSKFEFEHFSFVIRSQLLEGFQNQ
;
A
#
# COMPACT_ATOMS: atom_id res chain seq x y z
N MET A 1 -2.67 -67.20 -38.51
CA MET A 1 -2.89 -66.41 -37.29
C MET A 1 -1.76 -65.40 -37.18
N LEU A 2 -2.04 -64.17 -37.59
CA LEU A 2 -1.09 -63.06 -37.43
C LEU A 2 -1.44 -62.31 -36.16
N LEU A 3 -0.49 -62.24 -35.22
CA LEU A 3 -0.63 -61.43 -33.99
C LEU A 3 -0.13 -60.00 -34.33
N ALA A 4 -1.02 -59.05 -34.31
CA ALA A 4 -0.69 -57.61 -34.42
C ALA A 4 -0.31 -57.08 -33.04
N LEU A 5 0.95 -56.63 -32.87
CA LEU A 5 1.46 -55.96 -31.68
C LEU A 5 1.13 -54.49 -31.79
N LEU A 6 0.18 -54.00 -30.92
CA LEU A 6 -0.11 -52.57 -30.79
C LEU A 6 0.94 -51.94 -29.86
N LEU A 7 1.82 -51.11 -30.40
CA LEU A 7 2.70 -50.24 -29.63
C LEU A 7 1.87 -49.02 -29.16
N LEU A 8 1.61 -48.92 -27.86
CA LEU A 8 1.12 -47.72 -27.23
C LEU A 8 2.30 -46.72 -27.08
N MET A 9 2.32 -45.72 -27.92
CA MET A 9 3.19 -44.54 -27.69
C MET A 9 2.58 -43.66 -26.63
N THR A 10 3.07 -43.69 -25.40
CA THR A 10 2.81 -42.70 -24.37
C THR A 10 3.54 -41.41 -24.74
N ALA A 11 2.80 -40.43 -25.25
CA ALA A 11 3.31 -39.08 -25.43
C ALA A 11 3.49 -38.45 -24.03
N CYS A 12 4.74 -38.32 -23.60
CA CYS A 12 5.10 -37.51 -22.43
C CYS A 12 4.95 -36.05 -22.83
N SER A 13 3.83 -35.41 -22.49
CA SER A 13 3.67 -33.97 -22.60
C SER A 13 4.55 -33.33 -21.52
N THR A 14 5.70 -32.83 -21.90
CA THR A 14 6.45 -31.88 -21.05
C THR A 14 5.64 -30.60 -20.96
N GLU A 15 4.98 -30.37 -19.83
CA GLU A 15 4.48 -29.04 -19.50
C GLU A 15 5.67 -28.09 -19.54
N LYS A 16 5.67 -27.21 -20.54
CA LYS A 16 6.56 -26.05 -20.53
C LYS A 16 6.19 -25.24 -19.29
N LYS A 17 7.07 -25.19 -18.28
CA LYS A 17 6.98 -24.15 -17.25
C LYS A 17 6.97 -22.82 -18.01
N SER A 18 5.89 -22.06 -17.86
CA SER A 18 5.83 -20.68 -18.35
C SER A 18 6.99 -19.92 -17.72
N GLU A 19 7.72 -19.16 -18.54
CA GLU A 19 8.72 -18.23 -18.00
C GLU A 19 8.04 -17.32 -16.97
N PRO A 20 8.73 -16.96 -15.88
CA PRO A 20 8.16 -16.04 -14.90
C PRO A 20 7.82 -14.72 -15.61
N GLN A 21 6.61 -14.26 -15.42
CA GLN A 21 6.16 -13.00 -15.99
C GLN A 21 6.85 -11.86 -15.23
N LEU A 22 7.61 -11.03 -15.95
CA LEU A 22 8.28 -9.87 -15.37
C LEU A 22 7.25 -8.76 -15.09
N TRP A 23 7.47 -7.98 -14.05
CA TRP A 23 6.60 -6.83 -13.75
C TRP A 23 6.54 -5.84 -14.93
N CYS A 24 7.67 -5.61 -15.59
CA CYS A 24 7.78 -4.74 -16.76
C CYS A 24 6.91 -5.12 -17.95
N ASP A 25 6.47 -6.37 -18.05
CA ASP A 25 5.59 -6.83 -19.11
C ASP A 25 4.12 -6.51 -18.84
N GLN A 26 3.80 -5.99 -17.63
CA GLN A 26 2.46 -5.58 -17.27
C GLN A 26 2.16 -4.17 -17.82
N PRO A 27 1.01 -3.96 -18.47
CA PRO A 27 0.58 -2.61 -18.82
C PRO A 27 0.21 -1.84 -17.53
N LEU A 28 0.30 -0.53 -17.60
CA LEU A 28 -0.29 0.33 -16.57
C LEU A 28 -1.79 0.04 -16.43
N ARG A 29 -2.31 0.21 -15.24
CA ARG A 29 -3.73 -0.02 -14.96
C ARG A 29 -4.61 0.86 -15.84
N PRO A 30 -5.61 0.29 -16.53
CA PRO A 30 -6.44 1.04 -17.49
C PRO A 30 -7.26 2.16 -16.83
N GLU A 31 -7.56 2.04 -15.54
CA GLU A 31 -8.28 3.05 -14.76
C GLU A 31 -7.53 4.38 -14.70
N LEU A 32 -6.19 4.35 -14.74
CA LEU A 32 -5.36 5.56 -14.73
C LEU A 32 -5.60 6.46 -15.95
N ALA A 33 -6.03 5.89 -17.07
CA ALA A 33 -6.35 6.67 -18.28
C ALA A 33 -7.56 7.61 -18.11
N GLN A 34 -8.34 7.45 -17.06
CA GLN A 34 -9.49 8.30 -16.73
C GLN A 34 -9.11 9.48 -15.81
N LEU A 35 -7.88 9.53 -15.32
CA LEU A 35 -7.39 10.55 -14.41
C LEU A 35 -6.59 11.63 -15.16
N GLU A 36 -6.56 12.82 -14.59
CA GLU A 36 -5.72 13.92 -15.10
C GLU A 36 -4.25 13.67 -14.73
N GLU A 37 -3.45 13.21 -15.69
CA GLU A 37 -2.00 13.07 -15.50
C GLU A 37 -1.35 14.45 -15.43
N VAL A 38 -0.52 14.66 -14.41
CA VAL A 38 0.28 15.89 -14.23
C VAL A 38 1.71 15.57 -14.65
N PRO A 39 2.23 16.19 -15.72
CA PRO A 39 3.59 15.95 -16.18
C PRO A 39 4.61 16.37 -15.13
N VAL A 40 5.58 15.48 -14.85
CA VAL A 40 6.73 15.72 -13.99
C VAL A 40 8.00 15.21 -14.64
N ASP A 41 9.14 15.79 -14.28
CA ASP A 41 10.47 15.34 -14.75
C ASP A 41 10.92 14.13 -13.93
N SER A 42 10.27 12.99 -14.16
CA SER A 42 10.60 11.69 -13.57
C SER A 42 10.24 10.58 -14.53
N LYS A 43 11.10 9.58 -14.65
CA LYS A 43 10.77 8.34 -15.34
C LYS A 43 10.05 7.35 -14.41
N TRP A 44 10.34 7.43 -13.12
CA TRP A 44 9.85 6.51 -12.10
C TRP A 44 8.45 6.84 -11.61
N PHE A 45 8.18 8.11 -11.29
CA PHE A 45 6.90 8.53 -10.76
C PHE A 45 5.92 8.90 -11.86
N LYS A 46 4.66 8.49 -11.68
CA LYS A 46 3.49 9.00 -12.38
C LYS A 46 2.65 9.80 -11.41
N VAL A 47 2.23 11.00 -11.81
CA VAL A 47 1.45 11.89 -10.95
C VAL A 47 0.09 12.16 -11.56
N TYR A 48 -0.95 12.04 -10.75
CA TYR A 48 -2.33 12.31 -11.15
C TYR A 48 -3.01 13.27 -10.18
N ARG A 49 -3.76 14.22 -10.72
CA ARG A 49 -4.68 15.03 -9.92
C ARG A 49 -5.93 14.20 -9.63
N VAL A 50 -6.16 13.89 -8.36
CA VAL A 50 -7.27 13.00 -7.94
C VAL A 50 -8.37 13.70 -7.15
N GLY A 51 -8.11 14.92 -6.70
CA GLY A 51 -9.04 15.76 -5.97
C GLY A 51 -8.61 17.22 -5.95
N GLU A 52 -9.41 18.10 -5.35
CA GLU A 52 -9.05 19.50 -5.16
C GLU A 52 -7.83 19.59 -4.23
N GLY A 53 -6.73 20.13 -4.77
CA GLY A 53 -5.45 20.19 -4.05
C GLY A 53 -4.87 18.83 -3.66
N VAL A 54 -5.23 17.74 -4.35
CA VAL A 54 -4.72 16.39 -4.06
C VAL A 54 -4.07 15.78 -5.29
N TYR A 55 -2.81 15.38 -5.12
CA TYR A 55 -2.04 14.67 -6.14
C TYR A 55 -1.67 13.28 -5.62
N ALA A 56 -1.94 12.26 -6.42
CA ALA A 56 -1.46 10.90 -6.21
C ALA A 56 -0.14 10.73 -6.97
N ILE A 57 0.88 10.25 -6.29
CA ILE A 57 2.23 10.02 -6.81
C ILE A 57 2.47 8.52 -6.76
N LEU A 58 2.41 7.89 -7.92
CA LEU A 58 2.47 6.44 -8.10
C LEU A 58 3.88 5.98 -8.43
N GLU A 59 4.25 4.81 -7.94
CA GLU A 59 5.44 4.03 -8.32
C GLU A 59 5.03 2.78 -9.13
N PRO A 60 4.53 2.94 -10.38
CA PRO A 60 3.89 1.85 -11.12
C PRO A 60 4.88 0.82 -11.68
N TYR A 61 6.17 1.08 -11.57
CA TYR A 61 7.24 0.25 -12.10
C TYR A 61 7.85 -0.71 -11.07
N ASN A 62 7.21 -0.81 -9.89
CA ASN A 62 7.44 -1.85 -8.89
C ASN A 62 6.11 -2.57 -8.61
N PHE A 63 6.14 -3.88 -8.33
CA PHE A 63 4.94 -4.69 -8.12
C PHE A 63 4.09 -4.28 -6.90
N GLN A 64 4.66 -3.54 -5.98
CA GLN A 64 3.93 -2.94 -4.85
C GLN A 64 2.96 -1.86 -5.31
N GLU A 65 3.24 -1.19 -6.45
CA GLU A 65 2.42 -0.08 -6.97
C GLU A 65 2.01 0.90 -5.87
N VAL A 66 2.96 1.23 -4.98
CA VAL A 66 2.68 2.11 -3.84
C VAL A 66 2.36 3.53 -4.30
N ILE A 67 1.50 4.20 -3.55
CA ILE A 67 0.99 5.53 -3.86
C ILE A 67 1.19 6.44 -2.66
N SER A 68 1.95 7.51 -2.85
CA SER A 68 2.04 8.63 -1.92
C SER A 68 1.08 9.74 -2.34
N TYR A 69 0.59 10.53 -1.38
CA TYR A 69 -0.35 11.62 -1.67
C TYR A 69 0.17 12.96 -1.19
N LEU A 70 0.20 13.95 -2.10
CA LEU A 70 0.47 15.34 -1.74
C LEU A 70 -0.86 16.09 -1.61
N ILE A 71 -1.11 16.63 -0.41
CA ILE A 71 -2.33 17.33 -0.02
C ILE A 71 -1.98 18.79 0.22
N ILE A 72 -2.52 19.68 -0.60
CA ILE A 72 -2.20 21.10 -0.58
C ILE A 72 -3.20 21.87 0.28
N GLY A 73 -2.69 22.64 1.24
CA GLY A 73 -3.42 23.69 1.94
C GLY A 73 -2.97 25.08 1.50
N GLU A 74 -3.40 26.14 2.22
CA GLU A 74 -3.00 27.51 1.89
C GLU A 74 -1.58 27.84 2.34
N ASN A 75 -1.10 27.28 3.46
CA ASN A 75 0.14 27.67 4.12
C ASN A 75 1.22 26.59 4.08
N LYS A 76 0.83 25.32 3.91
CA LYS A 76 1.74 24.18 3.82
C LYS A 76 1.06 23.03 3.09
N ALA A 77 1.86 22.06 2.67
CA ALA A 77 1.40 20.82 2.08
C ALA A 77 1.71 19.65 3.04
N LEU A 78 0.88 18.61 2.98
CA LEU A 78 1.09 17.34 3.64
C LEU A 78 1.43 16.29 2.59
N LEU A 79 2.55 15.62 2.75
CA LEU A 79 2.89 14.40 2.01
C LEU A 79 2.55 13.20 2.88
N PHE A 80 1.55 12.43 2.47
CA PHE A 80 1.13 11.21 3.11
C PHE A 80 1.80 10.03 2.42
N ASP A 81 2.73 9.38 3.11
CA ASP A 81 3.72 8.41 2.65
C ASP A 81 4.78 8.98 1.70
N THR A 82 5.88 8.25 1.55
CA THR A 82 7.04 8.65 0.75
C THR A 82 7.56 7.53 -0.14
N GLY A 83 6.76 6.48 -0.32
CA GLY A 83 7.03 5.39 -1.23
C GLY A 83 8.20 4.49 -0.85
N MET A 84 8.68 3.75 -1.85
CA MET A 84 9.75 2.76 -1.75
C MET A 84 11.14 3.37 -1.50
N GLY A 85 11.35 4.64 -1.85
CA GLY A 85 12.67 5.27 -1.79
C GLY A 85 13.68 4.72 -2.80
N LEU A 86 13.20 4.11 -3.87
CA LEU A 86 14.01 3.65 -5.02
C LEU A 86 14.52 4.81 -5.86
N GLU A 87 13.67 5.82 -6.05
CA GLU A 87 14.01 7.12 -6.61
C GLU A 87 13.68 8.23 -5.61
N PRO A 88 14.44 9.34 -5.57
CA PRO A 88 14.11 10.47 -4.72
C PRO A 88 12.74 11.06 -5.08
N ILE A 89 11.83 11.17 -4.09
CA ILE A 89 10.51 11.74 -4.29
C ILE A 89 10.49 13.28 -4.18
N SER A 90 11.40 13.88 -3.40
CA SER A 90 11.39 15.33 -3.16
C SER A 90 11.54 16.19 -4.42
N PRO A 91 12.28 15.79 -5.49
CA PRO A 91 12.30 16.57 -6.74
C PRO A 91 10.93 16.57 -7.44
N THR A 92 10.16 15.50 -7.33
CA THR A 92 8.78 15.45 -7.86
C THR A 92 7.85 16.34 -7.05
N ILE A 93 7.94 16.30 -5.71
CA ILE A 93 7.17 17.17 -4.82
C ILE A 93 7.43 18.66 -5.12
N ASN A 94 8.69 19.05 -5.33
CA ASN A 94 9.08 20.42 -5.62
C ASN A 94 8.57 20.94 -6.98
N GLN A 95 8.15 20.06 -7.90
CA GLN A 95 7.47 20.45 -9.14
C GLN A 95 5.98 20.71 -8.95
N LEU A 96 5.40 20.20 -7.86
CA LEU A 96 3.97 20.29 -7.58
C LEU A 96 3.63 21.43 -6.61
N THR A 97 4.56 21.85 -5.76
CA THR A 97 4.34 22.91 -4.77
C THR A 97 5.63 23.59 -4.30
N ASP A 98 5.54 24.89 -4.04
CA ASP A 98 6.56 25.68 -3.35
C ASP A 98 6.30 25.81 -1.83
N LEU A 99 5.19 25.24 -1.33
CA LEU A 99 4.83 25.31 0.07
C LEU A 99 5.75 24.45 0.95
N PRO A 100 5.94 24.81 2.22
CA PRO A 100 6.60 23.93 3.18
C PRO A 100 5.88 22.60 3.30
N VAL A 101 6.60 21.49 3.12
CA VAL A 101 6.04 20.14 3.15
C VAL A 101 6.23 19.52 4.53
N MET A 102 5.16 18.96 5.06
CA MET A 102 5.13 18.10 6.24
C MET A 102 4.86 16.65 5.79
N VAL A 103 5.68 15.72 6.24
CA VAL A 103 5.49 14.29 5.95
C VAL A 103 4.80 13.61 7.13
N VAL A 104 3.79 12.78 6.83
CA VAL A 104 3.17 11.85 7.78
C VAL A 104 3.01 10.50 7.08
N ASN A 105 3.40 9.41 7.74
CA ASN A 105 3.24 8.08 7.15
C ASN A 105 1.99 7.38 7.66
N SER A 106 1.34 6.63 6.77
CA SER A 106 0.21 5.77 7.10
C SER A 106 0.60 4.73 8.15
N HIS A 107 1.82 4.19 8.05
CA HIS A 107 2.43 3.27 9.01
C HIS A 107 3.94 3.11 8.73
N SER A 108 4.61 2.21 9.45
CA SER A 108 6.07 2.06 9.43
C SER A 108 6.59 0.93 8.52
N HIS A 109 5.81 0.40 7.58
CA HIS A 109 6.34 -0.52 6.58
C HIS A 109 7.27 0.22 5.61
N TYR A 110 8.19 -0.54 5.02
CA TYR A 110 9.33 0.00 4.26
C TYR A 110 8.89 0.80 3.03
N ASP A 111 7.83 0.39 2.41
CA ASP A 111 7.29 0.97 1.17
C ASP A 111 6.49 2.27 1.38
N HIS A 112 6.28 2.68 2.63
CA HIS A 112 5.64 3.95 2.98
C HIS A 112 6.62 5.00 3.53
N ILE A 113 7.82 4.58 3.91
CA ILE A 113 8.81 5.45 4.60
C ILE A 113 10.11 5.62 3.83
N GLY A 114 10.21 5.06 2.61
CA GLY A 114 11.45 4.96 1.85
C GLY A 114 12.10 6.30 1.53
N GLY A 115 11.31 7.33 1.24
CA GLY A 115 11.77 8.70 0.95
C GLY A 115 11.82 9.63 2.17
N ASN A 116 11.49 9.18 3.38
CA ASN A 116 11.46 10.03 4.58
C ASN A 116 12.78 10.76 4.84
N TYR A 117 13.91 10.14 4.50
CA TYR A 117 15.25 10.72 4.70
C TYR A 117 15.50 12.02 3.92
N GLU A 118 14.65 12.34 2.94
CA GLU A 118 14.75 13.55 2.11
C GLU A 118 14.10 14.77 2.77
N PHE A 119 13.37 14.59 3.86
CA PHE A 119 12.58 15.66 4.49
C PHE A 119 13.00 15.94 5.92
N ASP A 120 13.06 17.24 6.26
CA ASP A 120 13.38 17.69 7.62
C ASP A 120 12.15 17.69 8.56
N ASN A 121 10.94 17.76 8.00
CA ASN A 121 9.70 17.85 8.77
C ASN A 121 8.87 16.57 8.63
N VAL A 122 9.32 15.49 9.26
CA VAL A 122 8.62 14.22 9.36
C VAL A 122 7.94 14.12 10.72
N ILE A 123 6.62 13.97 10.73
CA ILE A 123 5.81 13.73 11.92
C ILE A 123 5.45 12.25 11.96
N ALA A 124 5.83 11.56 13.02
CA ALA A 124 5.72 10.11 13.11
C ALA A 124 4.89 9.66 14.32
N ARG A 125 4.17 8.55 14.17
CA ARG A 125 3.49 7.92 15.30
C ARG A 125 4.50 7.39 16.33
N ASN A 126 4.23 7.64 17.62
CA ASN A 126 5.10 7.26 18.73
C ASN A 126 4.99 5.76 19.06
N THR A 127 5.44 4.90 18.14
CA THR A 127 5.48 3.44 18.34
C THR A 127 6.92 2.93 18.38
N LEU A 128 7.10 1.72 18.90
CA LEU A 128 8.41 1.09 18.90
C LEU A 128 8.88 0.77 17.47
N ALA A 129 7.98 0.30 16.60
CA ALA A 129 8.27 0.01 15.21
C ALA A 129 8.77 1.24 14.47
N MET A 130 8.03 2.34 14.51
CA MET A 130 8.42 3.60 13.86
C MET A 130 9.75 4.13 14.41
N LYS A 131 9.97 4.10 15.73
CA LYS A 131 11.26 4.52 16.33
C LYS A 131 12.45 3.68 15.86
N GLU A 132 12.22 2.40 15.62
CA GLU A 132 13.25 1.54 15.06
C GLU A 132 13.58 1.92 13.62
N ARG A 133 12.57 2.18 12.78
CA ARG A 133 12.74 2.67 11.40
C ARG A 133 13.48 4.00 11.36
N VAL A 134 13.10 4.96 12.20
CA VAL A 134 13.80 6.26 12.33
C VAL A 134 15.29 6.05 12.60
N ARG A 135 15.62 5.17 13.53
CA ARG A 135 17.01 4.96 13.99
C ARG A 135 17.86 4.12 13.03
N GLN A 136 17.27 3.09 12.41
CA GLN A 136 18.03 2.05 11.69
C GLN A 136 17.64 1.94 10.21
N GLY A 137 16.47 2.47 9.81
CA GLY A 137 15.89 2.17 8.50
C GLY A 137 15.46 0.70 8.39
N VAL A 138 15.62 0.14 7.19
CA VAL A 138 15.41 -1.30 6.91
C VAL A 138 16.60 -1.82 6.10
N ALA A 139 17.24 -2.86 6.58
CA ALA A 139 18.41 -3.41 5.93
C ALA A 139 18.08 -4.14 4.61
N HIS A 140 19.05 -4.20 3.70
CA HIS A 140 18.90 -4.80 2.36
C HIS A 140 18.33 -6.22 2.39
N ASP A 141 18.78 -7.06 3.30
CA ASP A 141 18.34 -8.46 3.41
C ASP A 141 16.84 -8.62 3.70
N GLN A 142 16.21 -7.60 4.26
CA GLN A 142 14.77 -7.55 4.55
C GLN A 142 13.93 -7.05 3.36
N VAL A 143 14.52 -6.29 2.44
CA VAL A 143 13.81 -5.66 1.30
C VAL A 143 14.36 -6.06 -0.07
N ARG A 144 15.32 -6.97 -0.13
CA ARG A 144 15.93 -7.41 -1.40
C ARG A 144 14.94 -8.08 -2.36
N GLY A 145 13.84 -8.62 -1.86
CA GLY A 145 12.77 -9.20 -2.66
C GLY A 145 12.06 -8.18 -3.54
N GLU A 146 12.05 -6.92 -3.10
CA GLU A 146 11.38 -5.80 -3.78
C GLU A 146 12.09 -5.32 -5.05
N VAL A 147 13.34 -5.72 -5.22
CA VAL A 147 14.22 -5.26 -6.31
C VAL A 147 14.75 -6.40 -7.17
N THR A 148 14.06 -7.53 -7.17
CA THR A 148 14.35 -8.62 -8.11
C THR A 148 13.86 -8.26 -9.53
N PRO A 149 14.41 -8.87 -10.60
CA PRO A 149 13.95 -8.61 -11.97
C PRO A 149 12.46 -8.86 -12.20
N GLU A 150 11.85 -9.74 -11.41
CA GLU A 150 10.41 -10.03 -11.45
C GLU A 150 9.57 -8.93 -10.79
N ALA A 151 10.18 -8.17 -9.87
CA ALA A 151 9.48 -7.20 -9.02
C ALA A 151 9.56 -5.76 -9.53
N ILE A 152 10.58 -5.42 -10.34
CA ILE A 152 10.89 -4.02 -10.67
C ILE A 152 11.34 -3.82 -12.11
N CYS A 153 11.00 -2.66 -12.68
CA CYS A 153 11.44 -2.22 -13.99
C CYS A 153 12.68 -1.30 -13.88
N LEU A 154 13.86 -1.88 -13.95
CA LEU A 154 15.13 -1.16 -13.75
C LEU A 154 15.36 -0.01 -14.73
N ASP A 155 14.82 -0.07 -15.96
CA ASP A 155 14.99 0.95 -17.00
C ASP A 155 14.36 2.30 -16.64
N TYR A 156 13.48 2.31 -15.66
CA TYR A 156 12.83 3.54 -15.16
C TYR A 156 13.59 4.17 -13.98
N LEU A 157 14.58 3.48 -13.41
CA LEU A 157 15.45 4.05 -12.38
C LEU A 157 16.56 4.89 -13.00
N THR A 158 16.94 5.96 -12.32
CA THR A 158 18.12 6.77 -12.66
C THR A 158 19.41 5.98 -12.42
N ASN A 159 19.43 5.17 -11.35
CA ASN A 159 20.49 4.22 -11.08
C ASN A 159 19.91 2.79 -10.98
N PRO A 160 20.14 1.93 -11.98
CA PRO A 160 19.60 0.56 -12.00
C PRO A 160 20.33 -0.41 -11.05
N ASP A 161 21.39 0.03 -10.36
CA ASP A 161 22.09 -0.79 -9.36
C ASP A 161 21.31 -0.84 -8.05
N THR A 162 20.56 -1.91 -7.86
CA THR A 162 19.74 -2.16 -6.66
C THR A 162 20.42 -3.05 -5.62
N ALA A 163 21.68 -3.45 -5.82
CA ALA A 163 22.41 -4.34 -4.90
C ALA A 163 22.55 -3.77 -3.48
N GLY A 164 22.49 -2.45 -3.33
CA GLY A 164 22.54 -1.75 -2.04
C GLY A 164 21.20 -1.18 -1.58
N TYR A 165 20.09 -1.56 -2.22
CA TYR A 165 18.77 -1.05 -1.83
C TYR A 165 18.46 -1.35 -0.36
N ALA A 166 18.14 -0.32 0.39
CA ALA A 166 17.78 -0.38 1.82
C ALA A 166 17.02 0.90 2.17
N ILE A 167 16.15 0.85 3.15
CA ILE A 167 15.50 2.06 3.64
C ILE A 167 16.46 2.78 4.60
N LYS A 168 16.75 4.02 4.28
CA LYS A 168 17.68 4.83 5.06
C LYS A 168 17.08 5.26 6.40
N PRO A 169 17.87 5.34 7.48
CA PRO A 169 17.47 6.05 8.68
C PRO A 169 17.07 7.48 8.37
N PHE A 170 16.15 8.04 9.13
CA PHE A 170 15.65 9.40 8.93
C PHE A 170 15.45 10.13 10.24
N LYS A 171 15.13 11.42 10.18
CA LYS A 171 14.84 12.24 11.36
C LYS A 171 13.36 12.54 11.46
N THR A 172 12.86 12.67 12.67
CA THR A 172 11.51 13.15 12.92
C THR A 172 11.55 14.48 13.65
N SER A 173 10.68 15.41 13.24
CA SER A 173 10.49 16.70 13.91
C SER A 173 9.60 16.55 15.14
N TYR A 174 8.66 15.59 15.11
CA TYR A 174 7.71 15.37 16.19
C TYR A 174 7.18 13.93 16.22
N TYR A 175 6.95 13.40 17.43
CA TYR A 175 6.23 12.15 17.64
C TYR A 175 4.86 12.42 18.25
N PHE A 176 3.80 11.89 17.64
CA PHE A 176 2.45 11.98 18.18
C PHE A 176 1.97 10.64 18.75
N ASN A 177 1.10 10.72 19.76
CA ASN A 177 0.40 9.59 20.34
C ASN A 177 -1.04 9.53 19.84
N GLU A 178 -1.70 8.40 20.08
CA GLU A 178 -3.13 8.28 19.85
C GLU A 178 -3.88 9.29 20.74
N MET A 179 -4.62 10.17 20.10
CA MET A 179 -5.47 11.17 20.75
C MET A 179 -6.74 11.29 19.93
N SER A 180 -7.90 11.46 20.61
CA SER A 180 -9.11 11.89 19.93
C SER A 180 -8.88 13.28 19.31
N ASP A 181 -9.43 13.48 18.11
CA ASP A 181 -9.45 14.78 17.43
C ASP A 181 -8.07 15.36 17.07
N PHE A 182 -7.10 14.49 16.72
CA PHE A 182 -5.81 14.97 16.25
C PHE A 182 -5.93 15.52 14.83
N LEU A 183 -5.71 16.83 14.68
CA LEU A 183 -5.77 17.54 13.42
C LEU A 183 -4.38 17.98 12.94
N LEU A 184 -4.19 17.93 11.64
CA LEU A 184 -3.03 18.47 10.92
C LEU A 184 -3.48 19.70 10.13
N PRO A 185 -3.29 20.93 10.66
CA PRO A 185 -3.73 22.14 9.98
C PRO A 185 -2.78 22.51 8.85
N LEU A 186 -3.32 22.66 7.63
CA LEU A 186 -2.56 23.03 6.44
C LEU A 186 -2.77 24.51 6.04
N GLY A 187 -3.65 25.22 6.77
CA GLY A 187 -4.13 26.57 6.42
C GLY A 187 -5.32 26.45 5.48
N GLY A 188 -6.51 26.87 5.98
CA GLY A 188 -7.76 26.72 5.25
C GLY A 188 -8.21 25.27 5.00
N ARG A 189 -7.45 24.29 5.48
CA ARG A 189 -7.70 22.85 5.32
C ARG A 189 -7.17 22.10 6.54
N ASP A 190 -8.02 21.41 7.26
CA ASP A 190 -7.68 20.64 8.44
C ASP A 190 -7.87 19.14 8.18
N ILE A 191 -6.81 18.37 8.32
CA ILE A 191 -6.82 16.93 8.08
C ILE A 191 -6.89 16.19 9.41
N GLN A 192 -7.95 15.44 9.63
CA GLN A 192 -8.11 14.59 10.80
C GLN A 192 -7.30 13.31 10.67
N VAL A 193 -6.58 12.94 11.74
CA VAL A 193 -5.88 11.65 11.81
C VAL A 193 -6.76 10.64 12.54
N LEU A 194 -7.06 9.54 11.87
CA LEU A 194 -7.79 8.39 12.40
C LEU A 194 -6.82 7.27 12.72
N PHE A 195 -6.96 6.64 13.90
CA PHE A 195 -6.13 5.52 14.28
C PHE A 195 -6.80 4.21 13.84
N VAL A 196 -6.16 3.51 12.89
CA VAL A 196 -6.66 2.30 12.23
C VAL A 196 -5.65 1.15 12.33
N PRO A 197 -5.26 0.73 13.56
CA PRO A 197 -4.34 -0.39 13.73
C PRO A 197 -4.97 -1.70 13.24
N GLY A 198 -4.11 -2.65 12.86
CA GLY A 198 -4.56 -3.99 12.52
C GLY A 198 -3.76 -4.62 11.40
N HIS A 199 -3.63 -3.99 10.24
CA HIS A 199 -2.62 -4.33 9.24
C HIS A 199 -1.22 -4.19 9.89
N SER A 200 -0.96 -3.04 10.46
CA SER A 200 0.19 -2.76 11.32
C SER A 200 -0.25 -2.18 12.67
N PRO A 201 0.59 -2.20 13.73
CA PRO A 201 0.25 -1.62 15.03
C PRO A 201 0.11 -0.11 15.01
N ASP A 202 0.76 0.56 14.06
CA ASP A 202 0.85 2.02 13.95
C ASP A 202 0.03 2.60 12.81
N GLY A 203 -0.88 1.82 12.23
CA GLY A 203 -1.73 2.24 11.14
C GLY A 203 -2.57 3.50 11.45
N ILE A 204 -2.55 4.45 10.52
CA ILE A 204 -3.43 5.62 10.51
C ILE A 204 -4.09 5.79 9.15
N ALA A 205 -5.25 6.43 9.17
CA ALA A 205 -5.94 6.98 8.00
C ALA A 205 -6.05 8.50 8.15
N LEU A 206 -6.28 9.20 7.06
CA LEU A 206 -6.53 10.64 7.07
C LEU A 206 -7.94 10.92 6.56
N TYR A 207 -8.61 11.88 7.18
CA TYR A 207 -9.94 12.31 6.80
C TYR A 207 -10.00 13.83 6.64
N ASP A 208 -10.45 14.27 5.49
CA ASP A 208 -10.74 15.65 5.13
C ASP A 208 -12.27 15.79 5.06
N GLU A 209 -12.87 16.25 6.13
CA GLU A 209 -14.32 16.34 6.24
C GLU A 209 -14.91 17.35 5.25
N ASP A 210 -14.23 18.48 5.07
CA ASP A 210 -14.72 19.58 4.22
C ASP A 210 -14.78 19.19 2.72
N ASN A 211 -13.85 18.35 2.28
CA ASN A 211 -13.79 17.89 0.88
C ASN A 211 -14.37 16.48 0.67
N GLY A 212 -14.76 15.78 1.74
CA GLY A 212 -15.25 14.41 1.64
C GLY A 212 -14.17 13.42 1.17
N TYR A 213 -12.93 13.52 1.66
CA TYR A 213 -11.81 12.68 1.24
C TYR A 213 -11.28 11.82 2.39
N LEU A 214 -10.96 10.55 2.07
CA LEU A 214 -10.44 9.60 3.04
C LEU A 214 -9.23 8.86 2.47
N TRP A 215 -8.07 8.97 3.10
CA TRP A 215 -6.85 8.19 2.79
C TRP A 215 -6.75 7.02 3.76
N THR A 216 -6.68 5.81 3.24
CA THR A 216 -6.82 4.59 4.06
C THR A 216 -5.50 3.90 4.42
N GLY A 217 -4.39 4.32 3.81
CA GLY A 217 -3.15 3.54 3.90
C GLY A 217 -3.41 2.09 3.50
N ASP A 218 -2.79 1.15 4.21
CA ASP A 218 -2.93 -0.29 3.96
C ASP A 218 -4.09 -0.94 4.70
N THR A 219 -4.93 -0.15 5.36
CA THR A 219 -6.15 -0.68 5.93
C THR A 219 -7.13 -1.11 4.84
N PHE A 220 -7.11 -0.42 3.69
CA PHE A 220 -7.90 -0.77 2.52
C PHE A 220 -7.24 -0.35 1.21
N TYR A 221 -7.22 -1.24 0.21
CA TYR A 221 -6.93 -0.99 -1.19
C TYR A 221 -7.52 -2.09 -2.09
N GLU A 222 -7.74 -1.78 -3.37
CA GLU A 222 -8.35 -2.70 -4.34
C GLU A 222 -7.30 -3.65 -4.96
N ALA A 223 -6.73 -4.52 -4.12
CA ALA A 223 -5.76 -5.55 -4.47
C ALA A 223 -5.65 -6.59 -3.34
N PRO A 224 -4.66 -7.49 -3.31
CA PRO A 224 -4.43 -8.38 -2.18
C PRO A 224 -4.03 -7.59 -0.92
N ILE A 225 -4.92 -7.52 0.07
CA ILE A 225 -4.65 -6.87 1.37
C ILE A 225 -3.88 -7.84 2.26
N TRP A 226 -2.67 -7.45 2.65
CA TRP A 226 -1.73 -8.29 3.36
C TRP A 226 -1.93 -8.20 4.88
N LEU A 227 -2.37 -9.31 5.50
CA LEU A 227 -2.63 -9.41 6.94
C LEU A 227 -1.82 -10.56 7.57
N PHE A 228 -0.50 -10.50 7.44
CA PHE A 228 0.36 -11.61 7.87
C PHE A 228 1.65 -11.21 8.61
N ASP A 229 1.96 -9.93 8.75
CA ASP A 229 3.15 -9.50 9.46
C ASP A 229 3.08 -9.76 10.96
N LYS A 230 4.23 -9.71 11.65
CA LYS A 230 4.29 -9.96 13.09
C LYS A 230 3.44 -9.01 13.93
N GLY A 231 3.21 -7.80 13.42
CA GLY A 231 2.41 -6.77 14.07
C GLY A 231 0.92 -6.83 13.74
N THR A 232 0.51 -7.67 12.79
CA THR A 232 -0.89 -7.78 12.37
C THR A 232 -1.78 -8.31 13.49
N ASN A 233 -2.94 -7.65 13.67
CA ASN A 233 -3.95 -8.00 14.65
C ASN A 233 -5.34 -7.94 14.02
N LEU A 234 -5.96 -9.09 13.79
CA LEU A 234 -7.25 -9.17 13.09
C LEU A 234 -8.40 -8.55 13.88
N VAL A 235 -8.35 -8.58 15.24
CA VAL A 235 -9.39 -7.95 16.09
C VAL A 235 -9.31 -6.43 15.97
N ALA A 236 -8.09 -5.87 15.98
CA ALA A 236 -7.88 -4.44 15.75
C ALA A 236 -8.25 -4.05 14.32
N TYR A 237 -7.87 -4.87 13.33
CA TYR A 237 -8.19 -4.64 11.92
C TYR A 237 -9.70 -4.56 11.68
N ARG A 238 -10.48 -5.50 12.25
CA ARG A 238 -11.94 -5.48 12.16
C ARG A 238 -12.53 -4.16 12.65
N LYS A 239 -12.08 -3.69 13.82
CA LYS A 239 -12.53 -2.40 14.37
C LYS A 239 -12.13 -1.22 13.49
N SER A 240 -10.93 -1.27 12.90
CA SER A 240 -10.43 -0.22 12.03
C SER A 240 -11.24 -0.11 10.73
N ILE A 241 -11.57 -1.23 10.09
CA ILE A 241 -12.42 -1.21 8.89
C ILE A 241 -13.86 -0.78 9.21
N GLU A 242 -14.40 -1.09 10.40
CA GLU A 242 -15.69 -0.57 10.86
C GLU A 242 -15.67 0.95 11.03
N VAL A 243 -14.57 1.52 11.55
CA VAL A 243 -14.39 2.99 11.64
C VAL A 243 -14.39 3.63 10.26
N LEU A 244 -13.65 3.05 9.30
CA LEU A 244 -13.63 3.56 7.92
C LEU A 244 -15.00 3.43 7.24
N ALA A 245 -15.67 2.30 7.39
CA ALA A 245 -16.99 2.07 6.82
C ALA A 245 -18.07 3.04 7.37
N ALA A 246 -17.97 3.43 8.63
CA ALA A 246 -18.86 4.44 9.22
C ALA A 246 -18.75 5.82 8.56
N LEU A 247 -17.65 6.09 7.84
CA LEU A 247 -17.45 7.30 7.06
C LEU A 247 -17.95 7.20 5.62
N SER A 248 -18.29 6.01 5.12
CA SER A 248 -18.64 5.78 3.72
C SER A 248 -19.73 6.70 3.17
N ALA A 249 -20.71 7.08 4.00
CA ALA A 249 -21.78 8.00 3.63
C ALA A 249 -21.39 9.49 3.73
N LYS A 250 -20.19 9.80 4.21
CA LYS A 250 -19.69 11.16 4.44
C LYS A 250 -18.55 11.53 3.51
N VAL A 251 -18.01 10.57 2.75
CA VAL A 251 -16.89 10.78 1.85
C VAL A 251 -17.32 10.58 0.40
N ASP A 252 -16.73 11.35 -0.49
CA ASP A 252 -16.95 11.27 -1.94
C ASP A 252 -15.87 10.42 -2.62
N LYS A 253 -14.67 10.38 -2.02
CA LYS A 253 -13.52 9.64 -2.57
C LYS A 253 -12.71 8.98 -1.47
N VAL A 254 -12.26 7.77 -1.78
CA VAL A 254 -11.28 7.02 -0.98
C VAL A 254 -9.96 6.95 -1.74
N PHE A 255 -8.85 7.21 -1.06
CA PHE A 255 -7.50 7.24 -1.60
C PHE A 255 -6.64 6.14 -0.93
N PRO A 256 -6.58 4.94 -1.53
CA PRO A 256 -5.77 3.84 -1.02
C PRO A 256 -4.27 4.03 -1.28
N ALA A 257 -3.41 3.32 -0.54
CA ALA A 257 -1.97 3.45 -0.70
C ALA A 257 -1.35 2.55 -1.77
N HIS A 258 -2.13 1.68 -2.42
CA HIS A 258 -1.63 0.76 -3.46
C HIS A 258 -2.58 0.66 -4.65
N ASN A 259 -2.01 0.35 -5.82
CA ASN A 259 -2.66 -0.05 -7.06
C ASN A 259 -3.52 1.04 -7.72
N LEU A 260 -4.65 1.40 -7.15
CA LEU A 260 -5.55 2.43 -7.68
C LEU A 260 -5.56 3.67 -6.78
N PRO A 261 -5.30 4.86 -7.33
CA PRO A 261 -5.22 6.08 -6.52
C PRO A 261 -6.58 6.63 -6.08
N VAL A 262 -7.68 6.10 -6.61
CA VAL A 262 -9.04 6.48 -6.23
C VAL A 262 -9.91 5.23 -6.18
N SER A 263 -10.65 5.09 -5.10
CA SER A 263 -11.66 4.05 -4.89
C SER A 263 -13.00 4.66 -4.47
N SER A 264 -14.05 3.88 -4.60
CA SER A 264 -15.41 4.27 -4.23
C SER A 264 -15.65 4.04 -2.72
N PRO A 265 -16.39 4.94 -2.04
CA PRO A 265 -16.73 4.79 -0.62
C PRO A 265 -17.53 3.52 -0.30
N GLU A 266 -18.31 2.99 -1.24
CA GLU A 266 -19.08 1.76 -1.08
C GLU A 266 -18.19 0.55 -0.79
N ARG A 267 -16.96 0.55 -1.30
CA ARG A 267 -15.97 -0.50 -1.06
C ARG A 267 -15.64 -0.71 0.43
N LEU A 268 -15.76 0.34 1.24
CA LEU A 268 -15.52 0.24 2.68
C LEU A 268 -16.58 -0.64 3.38
N ASN A 269 -17.84 -0.61 2.93
CA ASN A 269 -18.88 -1.50 3.45
C ASN A 269 -18.70 -2.94 2.95
N GLU A 270 -18.29 -3.09 1.68
CA GLU A 270 -17.94 -4.40 1.11
C GLU A 270 -16.76 -5.04 1.87
N LEU A 271 -15.76 -4.25 2.25
CA LEU A 271 -14.59 -4.70 3.02
C LEU A 271 -15.01 -5.31 4.37
N VAL A 272 -15.89 -4.65 5.12
CA VAL A 272 -16.39 -5.16 6.41
C VAL A 272 -17.14 -6.47 6.20
N THR A 273 -18.08 -6.51 5.22
CA THR A 273 -18.85 -7.70 4.91
C THR A 273 -17.97 -8.86 4.50
N ALA A 274 -16.98 -8.60 3.63
CA ALA A 274 -16.04 -9.60 3.16
C ALA A 274 -15.16 -10.16 4.29
N PHE A 275 -14.67 -9.28 5.17
CA PHE A 275 -13.88 -9.70 6.32
C PHE A 275 -14.69 -10.57 7.30
N ASP A 276 -15.95 -10.21 7.56
CA ASP A 276 -16.85 -11.01 8.41
C ASP A 276 -17.11 -12.41 7.82
N GLN A 277 -17.27 -12.53 6.49
CA GLN A 277 -17.39 -13.84 5.82
C GLN A 277 -16.13 -14.69 5.97
N VAL A 278 -14.95 -14.08 5.95
CA VAL A 278 -13.68 -14.78 6.15
C VAL A 278 -13.56 -15.29 7.59
N VAL A 279 -13.77 -14.42 8.58
CA VAL A 279 -13.56 -14.80 9.98
C VAL A 279 -14.63 -15.72 10.53
N SER A 280 -15.85 -15.69 9.96
CA SER A 280 -16.92 -16.65 10.27
C SER A 280 -16.73 -18.02 9.64
N GLY A 281 -15.80 -18.13 8.65
CA GLY A 281 -15.60 -19.36 7.87
C GLY A 281 -16.63 -19.57 6.76
N GLU A 282 -17.47 -18.58 6.46
CA GLU A 282 -18.41 -18.62 5.33
C GLU A 282 -17.68 -18.56 3.98
N LYS A 283 -16.60 -17.77 3.89
CA LYS A 283 -15.75 -17.68 2.70
C LYS A 283 -14.62 -18.70 2.76
N GLU A 284 -14.56 -19.58 1.77
CA GLU A 284 -13.48 -20.56 1.66
C GLU A 284 -12.20 -19.92 1.08
N ALA A 285 -11.04 -20.34 1.60
CA ALA A 285 -9.75 -19.92 1.07
C ALA A 285 -9.48 -20.54 -0.31
N VAL A 286 -8.92 -19.77 -1.20
CA VAL A 286 -8.37 -20.27 -2.46
C VAL A 286 -7.05 -20.99 -2.16
N LYS A 287 -6.86 -22.19 -2.71
CA LYS A 287 -5.60 -22.93 -2.55
C LYS A 287 -4.48 -22.19 -3.29
N THR A 288 -3.53 -21.63 -2.56
CA THR A 288 -2.34 -20.98 -3.08
C THR A 288 -1.14 -21.92 -2.91
N GLY A 289 -0.92 -22.83 -3.87
CA GLY A 289 0.23 -23.74 -3.86
C GLY A 289 0.44 -24.50 -2.54
N ASP A 290 1.70 -24.82 -2.22
CA ASP A 290 2.09 -25.55 -1.00
C ASP A 290 2.35 -24.66 0.23
N ASN A 291 2.07 -23.35 0.15
CA ASN A 291 2.33 -22.45 1.27
C ASN A 291 1.16 -22.45 2.27
N ALA A 292 1.24 -23.34 3.25
CA ALA A 292 0.24 -23.45 4.32
C ALA A 292 0.26 -22.30 5.34
N GLU A 293 1.23 -21.38 5.26
CA GLU A 293 1.38 -20.31 6.25
C GLU A 293 0.40 -19.15 6.03
N VAL A 294 -0.10 -18.99 4.80
CA VAL A 294 -1.06 -17.94 4.43
C VAL A 294 -2.27 -18.51 3.73
N SER A 295 -3.43 -17.92 4.01
CA SER A 295 -4.70 -18.21 3.36
C SER A 295 -5.11 -16.99 2.52
N LYS A 296 -5.48 -17.21 1.25
CA LYS A 296 -5.99 -16.17 0.35
C LYS A 296 -7.51 -16.30 0.20
N PHE A 297 -8.22 -15.19 0.32
CA PHE A 297 -9.66 -15.09 0.15
C PHE A 297 -9.98 -14.05 -0.92
N GLU A 298 -10.49 -14.48 -2.07
CA GLU A 298 -10.74 -13.61 -3.22
C GLU A 298 -12.17 -13.07 -3.21
N PHE A 299 -12.30 -11.78 -3.47
CA PHE A 299 -13.54 -11.05 -3.71
C PHE A 299 -13.45 -10.30 -5.05
N GLU A 300 -14.50 -9.61 -5.45
CA GLU A 300 -14.57 -8.99 -6.79
C GLU A 300 -13.51 -7.89 -6.99
N HIS A 301 -13.25 -7.05 -5.96
CA HIS A 301 -12.39 -5.88 -6.07
C HIS A 301 -11.09 -5.98 -5.29
N PHE A 302 -11.01 -6.89 -4.33
CA PHE A 302 -9.83 -7.09 -3.49
C PHE A 302 -9.77 -8.55 -3.02
N SER A 303 -8.68 -8.89 -2.35
CA SER A 303 -8.56 -10.17 -1.65
C SER A 303 -7.88 -9.96 -0.31
N PHE A 304 -8.06 -10.88 0.63
CA PHE A 304 -7.26 -10.93 1.84
C PHE A 304 -6.20 -12.01 1.72
N VAL A 305 -4.98 -11.67 2.15
CA VAL A 305 -3.89 -12.63 2.35
C VAL A 305 -3.57 -12.64 3.84
N ILE A 306 -4.06 -13.65 4.54
CA ILE A 306 -4.04 -13.72 6.01
C ILE A 306 -3.12 -14.84 6.45
N ARG A 307 -2.28 -14.60 7.48
CA ARG A 307 -1.54 -15.67 8.14
C ARG A 307 -2.50 -16.64 8.79
N SER A 308 -2.43 -17.92 8.41
CA SER A 308 -3.38 -18.95 8.85
C SER A 308 -3.51 -19.05 10.38
N GLN A 309 -2.40 -18.93 11.10
CA GLN A 309 -2.39 -18.94 12.57
C GLN A 309 -3.15 -17.76 13.21
N LEU A 310 -3.13 -16.57 12.56
CA LEU A 310 -3.89 -15.41 13.05
C LEU A 310 -5.39 -15.63 12.89
N LEU A 311 -5.79 -16.26 11.78
CA LEU A 311 -7.19 -16.57 11.53
C LEU A 311 -7.72 -17.60 12.51
N GLU A 312 -6.99 -18.70 12.74
CA GLU A 312 -7.35 -19.70 13.75
C GLU A 312 -7.46 -19.09 15.15
N GLY A 313 -6.52 -18.21 15.52
CA GLY A 313 -6.55 -17.50 16.80
C GLY A 313 -7.74 -16.56 16.95
N PHE A 314 -8.21 -15.96 15.87
CA PHE A 314 -9.40 -15.10 15.86
C PHE A 314 -10.70 -15.93 16.00
N GLN A 315 -10.83 -17.03 15.26
CA GLN A 315 -12.02 -17.90 15.26
C GLN A 315 -12.24 -18.65 16.58
N ASN A 316 -11.21 -18.78 17.41
CA ASN A 316 -11.27 -19.46 18.71
C ASN A 316 -11.52 -18.50 19.90
N GLN A 317 -11.76 -17.20 19.66
CA GLN A 317 -12.13 -16.21 20.68
C GLN A 317 -13.65 -16.06 20.79
#